data_96fa52c458160309b0a28febdaa4b565
#
_entry.id   96fa52c458160309b0a28febdaa4b565
#
_cell.length_a   1.000
_cell.length_b   1.000
_cell.length_c   1.000
_cell.angle_alpha   90.00
_cell.angle_beta   90.00
_cell.angle_gamma   90.00
#
_symmetry.space_group_name_H-M   'P 1'
#
loop_
_entity.id
_entity.type
_entity.pdbx_description
1 polymer ?
#
loop_
_entity_poly.entity_id
_entity_poly.type
_entity_poly.pdbx_seq_one_letter_code
_entity_poly.pdbx_strand_id
1 'polypeptide(L)'
;MNKNYRVSIVIPCFGRPQRTIRMLNCLTDQTIDNFELFIIGDGCMDFQNLLESEIYNEWKTKMISTGNSVISFNTEKNYGGHGYEIINYAIKNAIGNYFMFAANDDIIKADHLEFYLSEIENTDYDMVCYSSLIRPWNDSIRVPELRMTGIGHSEIIVKTELAKKMPPHTPEYGHDWYFIENLLNAGAKVKISSNMNKQTYHVMSVGPEKNRIDSYID
;
A
#
# COMPACT_ATOMS: atom_id res chain seq x y z
N MET A 1 15.89 -22.19 1.15
CA MET A 1 15.47 -21.54 2.39
C MET A 1 14.32 -20.61 2.04
N ASN A 2 13.15 -20.77 2.66
CA ASN A 2 12.07 -19.82 2.46
C ASN A 2 12.50 -18.48 3.08
N LYS A 3 12.58 -17.44 2.28
CA LYS A 3 12.90 -16.09 2.73
C LYS A 3 11.69 -15.58 3.52
N ASN A 4 11.90 -15.14 4.74
CA ASN A 4 10.81 -14.61 5.59
C ASN A 4 10.86 -13.09 5.50
N TYR A 5 9.96 -12.47 4.74
CA TYR A 5 9.84 -11.02 4.65
C TYR A 5 9.08 -10.47 5.86
N ARG A 6 9.45 -9.26 6.30
CA ARG A 6 8.76 -8.60 7.41
C ARG A 6 7.36 -8.14 7.00
N VAL A 7 7.24 -7.59 5.79
CA VAL A 7 5.98 -7.06 5.28
C VAL A 7 5.83 -7.33 3.78
N SER A 8 4.62 -7.63 3.33
CA SER A 8 4.20 -7.62 1.93
C SER A 8 3.39 -6.36 1.65
N ILE A 9 3.70 -5.66 0.57
CA ILE A 9 3.07 -4.40 0.19
C ILE A 9 2.44 -4.55 -1.19
N VAL A 10 1.15 -4.23 -1.33
CA VAL A 10 0.49 -4.21 -2.63
C VAL A 10 0.32 -2.79 -3.13
N ILE A 11 0.65 -2.58 -4.41
CA ILE A 11 0.53 -1.32 -5.12
C ILE A 11 -0.18 -1.58 -6.45
N PRO A 12 -1.51 -1.48 -6.50
CA PRO A 12 -2.25 -1.53 -7.74
C PRO A 12 -1.90 -0.31 -8.62
N CYS A 13 -1.59 -0.54 -9.88
CA CYS A 13 -1.15 0.51 -10.81
C CYS A 13 -2.12 0.66 -11.97
N PHE A 14 -2.58 1.88 -12.20
CA PHE A 14 -3.38 2.23 -13.38
C PHE A 14 -3.07 3.66 -13.83
N GLY A 15 -2.54 3.82 -15.05
CA GLY A 15 -2.08 5.12 -15.55
C GLY A 15 -0.93 5.71 -14.72
N ARG A 16 -0.68 6.99 -14.91
CA ARG A 16 0.20 7.83 -14.07
C ARG A 16 1.63 7.31 -13.91
N PRO A 17 2.36 7.01 -14.99
CA PRO A 17 3.70 6.38 -14.90
C PRO A 17 4.70 7.20 -14.09
N GLN A 18 4.67 8.54 -14.18
CA GLN A 18 5.57 9.42 -13.40
C GLN A 18 5.32 9.34 -11.90
N ARG A 19 4.04 9.21 -11.48
CA ARG A 19 3.70 9.04 -10.08
C ARG A 19 4.10 7.67 -9.56
N THR A 20 3.92 6.64 -10.41
CA THR A 20 4.42 5.31 -10.09
C THR A 20 5.94 5.33 -9.88
N ILE A 21 6.71 5.99 -10.75
CA ILE A 21 8.17 6.16 -10.58
C ILE A 21 8.49 6.87 -9.25
N ARG A 22 7.73 7.91 -8.88
CA ARG A 22 7.90 8.58 -7.58
C ARG A 22 7.69 7.60 -6.41
N MET A 23 6.63 6.79 -6.45
CA MET A 23 6.41 5.76 -5.42
C MET A 23 7.56 4.74 -5.39
N LEU A 24 8.08 4.32 -6.55
CA LEU A 24 9.25 3.44 -6.63
C LEU A 24 10.48 4.05 -5.94
N ASN A 25 10.72 5.34 -6.12
CA ASN A 25 11.80 6.07 -5.43
C ASN A 25 11.57 6.10 -3.92
N CYS A 26 10.35 6.39 -3.46
CA CYS A 26 10.02 6.33 -2.04
C CYS A 26 10.28 4.94 -1.42
N LEU A 27 10.07 3.85 -2.18
CA LEU A 27 10.38 2.49 -1.74
C LEU A 27 11.89 2.22 -1.69
N THR A 28 12.65 2.83 -2.59
CA THR A 28 14.12 2.75 -2.58
C THR A 28 14.73 3.42 -1.34
N ASP A 29 14.10 4.49 -0.88
CA ASP A 29 14.60 5.33 0.22
C ASP A 29 14.17 4.83 1.60
N GLN A 30 13.46 3.68 1.69
CA GLN A 30 13.04 3.14 2.99
C GLN A 30 14.25 2.78 3.86
N THR A 31 14.16 3.09 5.15
CA THR A 31 15.21 2.83 6.17
C THR A 31 15.39 1.35 6.49
N ILE A 32 14.50 0.50 6.01
CA ILE A 32 14.56 -0.95 6.20
C ILE A 32 14.50 -1.69 4.86
N ASP A 33 15.11 -2.87 4.83
CA ASP A 33 15.02 -3.86 3.77
C ASP A 33 14.20 -5.09 4.21
N ASN A 34 14.19 -6.12 3.37
CA ASN A 34 13.53 -7.39 3.65
C ASN A 34 11.99 -7.30 3.64
N PHE A 35 11.48 -6.67 2.58
CA PHE A 35 10.06 -6.62 2.29
C PHE A 35 9.74 -7.19 0.90
N GLU A 36 8.48 -7.56 0.69
CA GLU A 36 7.95 -8.09 -0.55
C GLU A 36 7.02 -7.07 -1.20
N LEU A 37 7.19 -6.83 -2.49
CA LEU A 37 6.39 -5.87 -3.27
C LEU A 37 5.58 -6.57 -4.33
N PHE A 38 4.28 -6.27 -4.37
CA PHE A 38 3.36 -6.58 -5.46
C PHE A 38 3.02 -5.28 -6.19
N ILE A 39 3.69 -5.03 -7.32
CA ILE A 39 3.49 -3.84 -8.15
C ILE A 39 2.83 -4.30 -9.44
N ILE A 40 1.52 -4.22 -9.51
CA ILE A 40 0.74 -4.90 -10.54
C ILE A 40 -0.17 -3.91 -11.25
N GLY A 41 -0.07 -3.89 -12.59
CA GLY A 41 -0.93 -3.09 -13.45
C GLY A 41 -2.30 -3.72 -13.63
N ASP A 42 -3.34 -2.88 -13.67
CA ASP A 42 -4.72 -3.29 -13.93
C ASP A 42 -5.06 -3.10 -15.42
N GLY A 43 -4.44 -3.91 -16.29
CA GLY A 43 -4.65 -3.89 -17.73
C GLY A 43 -4.33 -2.53 -18.36
N CYS A 44 -3.27 -1.87 -17.92
CA CYS A 44 -2.91 -0.52 -18.30
C CYS A 44 -1.67 -0.46 -19.19
N MET A 45 -1.80 0.09 -20.40
CA MET A 45 -0.68 0.19 -21.35
C MET A 45 0.45 1.07 -20.82
N ASP A 46 0.15 2.17 -20.11
CA ASP A 46 1.17 3.04 -19.55
C ASP A 46 2.03 2.29 -18.52
N PHE A 47 1.42 1.40 -17.73
CA PHE A 47 2.15 0.57 -16.80
C PHE A 47 2.93 -0.54 -17.50
N GLN A 48 2.39 -1.13 -18.58
CA GLN A 48 3.12 -2.09 -19.41
C GLN A 48 4.41 -1.46 -19.98
N ASN A 49 4.28 -0.26 -20.56
CA ASN A 49 5.43 0.48 -21.08
C ASN A 49 6.47 0.80 -19.96
N LEU A 50 6.00 1.11 -18.74
CA LEU A 50 6.89 1.32 -17.60
C LEU A 50 7.64 0.03 -17.24
N LEU A 51 6.98 -1.12 -17.19
CA LEU A 51 7.62 -2.42 -16.89
C LEU A 51 8.74 -2.77 -17.89
N GLU A 52 8.59 -2.35 -19.15
CA GLU A 52 9.56 -2.59 -20.23
C GLU A 52 10.69 -1.54 -20.26
N SER A 53 10.58 -0.46 -19.49
CA SER A 53 11.55 0.62 -19.48
C SER A 53 12.85 0.25 -18.75
N GLU A 54 13.95 0.85 -19.16
CA GLU A 54 15.25 0.74 -18.51
C GLU A 54 15.19 1.21 -17.05
N ILE A 55 14.52 2.34 -16.79
CA ILE A 55 14.34 2.91 -15.44
C ILE A 55 13.71 1.89 -14.49
N TYR A 56 12.66 1.19 -14.92
CA TYR A 56 12.03 0.20 -14.07
C TYR A 56 12.93 -1.03 -13.84
N ASN A 57 13.61 -1.48 -14.86
CA ASN A 57 14.50 -2.66 -14.77
C ASN A 57 15.71 -2.39 -13.87
N GLU A 58 16.30 -1.21 -13.95
CA GLU A 58 17.38 -0.78 -13.05
C GLU A 58 16.90 -0.69 -11.61
N TRP A 59 15.75 -0.05 -11.39
CA TRP A 59 15.12 0.05 -10.07
C TRP A 59 14.84 -1.35 -9.48
N LYS A 60 14.21 -2.24 -10.24
CA LYS A 60 13.89 -3.61 -9.81
C LYS A 60 15.17 -4.39 -9.44
N THR A 61 16.21 -4.28 -10.24
CA THR A 61 17.50 -4.93 -9.98
C THR A 61 18.10 -4.41 -8.67
N LYS A 62 18.07 -3.11 -8.43
CA LYS A 62 18.52 -2.49 -7.18
C LYS A 62 17.72 -3.04 -5.99
N MET A 63 16.39 -3.05 -6.06
CA MET A 63 15.54 -3.54 -4.98
C MET A 63 15.83 -5.01 -4.62
N ILE A 64 16.01 -5.86 -5.62
CA ILE A 64 16.34 -7.28 -5.39
C ILE A 64 17.74 -7.43 -4.77
N SER A 65 18.70 -6.60 -5.17
CA SER A 65 20.08 -6.65 -4.65
C SER A 65 20.16 -6.28 -3.16
N THR A 66 19.27 -5.46 -2.66
CA THR A 66 19.16 -5.11 -1.23
C THR A 66 18.38 -6.13 -0.41
N GLY A 67 17.92 -7.20 -1.03
CA GLY A 67 17.28 -8.30 -0.30
C GLY A 67 15.76 -8.31 -0.36
N ASN A 68 15.14 -7.36 -1.04
CA ASN A 68 13.69 -7.31 -1.23
C ASN A 68 13.21 -8.30 -2.30
N SER A 69 11.90 -8.51 -2.38
CA SER A 69 11.24 -9.24 -3.47
C SER A 69 10.36 -8.30 -4.26
N VAL A 70 10.38 -8.41 -5.58
CA VAL A 70 9.53 -7.61 -6.47
C VAL A 70 8.78 -8.53 -7.42
N ILE A 71 7.48 -8.66 -7.20
CA ILE A 71 6.53 -9.33 -8.07
C ILE A 71 5.82 -8.25 -8.89
N SER A 72 6.02 -8.27 -10.20
CA SER A 72 5.47 -7.24 -11.07
C SER A 72 5.05 -7.79 -12.42
N PHE A 73 3.84 -7.45 -12.81
CA PHE A 73 3.26 -7.75 -14.12
C PHE A 73 2.06 -6.84 -14.38
N ASN A 74 1.61 -6.81 -15.63
CA ASN A 74 0.35 -6.16 -15.99
C ASN A 74 -0.69 -7.23 -16.27
N THR A 75 -1.92 -7.06 -15.81
CA THR A 75 -3.01 -7.98 -16.11
C THR A 75 -3.44 -7.86 -17.56
N GLU A 76 -4.02 -8.92 -18.13
CA GLU A 76 -4.48 -8.93 -19.53
C GLU A 76 -5.62 -7.97 -19.80
N LYS A 77 -6.41 -7.62 -18.79
CA LYS A 77 -7.54 -6.71 -18.89
C LYS A 77 -7.65 -5.84 -17.64
N ASN A 78 -8.32 -4.70 -17.79
CA ASN A 78 -8.71 -3.86 -16.67
C ASN A 78 -9.90 -4.50 -15.92
N TYR A 79 -9.75 -4.72 -14.62
CA TYR A 79 -10.82 -5.21 -13.73
C TYR A 79 -11.59 -4.05 -13.10
N GLY A 80 -11.04 -2.83 -13.11
CA GLY A 80 -11.65 -1.67 -12.47
C GLY A 80 -11.69 -1.78 -10.94
N GLY A 81 -12.71 -1.13 -10.34
CA GLY A 81 -12.96 -1.26 -8.89
C GLY A 81 -11.76 -0.98 -8.00
N HIS A 82 -10.99 0.05 -8.34
CA HIS A 82 -9.81 0.48 -7.57
C HIS A 82 -8.75 -0.61 -7.34
N GLY A 83 -8.62 -1.57 -8.27
CA GLY A 83 -7.62 -2.62 -8.21
C GLY A 83 -7.94 -3.78 -7.27
N TYR A 84 -9.21 -4.02 -6.97
CA TYR A 84 -9.66 -5.06 -6.03
C TYR A 84 -9.11 -6.46 -6.35
N GLU A 85 -9.06 -6.87 -7.62
CA GLU A 85 -8.50 -8.18 -8.02
C GLU A 85 -7.00 -8.26 -7.79
N ILE A 86 -6.28 -7.17 -8.00
CA ILE A 86 -4.84 -7.08 -7.71
C ILE A 86 -4.60 -7.24 -6.21
N ILE A 87 -5.42 -6.59 -5.39
CA ILE A 87 -5.35 -6.71 -3.94
C ILE A 87 -5.60 -8.16 -3.50
N ASN A 88 -6.64 -8.80 -4.04
CA ASN A 88 -6.95 -10.20 -3.76
C ASN A 88 -5.81 -11.13 -4.16
N TYR A 89 -5.22 -10.91 -5.34
CA TYR A 89 -4.05 -11.67 -5.77
C TYR A 89 -2.88 -11.51 -4.81
N ALA A 90 -2.58 -10.27 -4.40
CA ALA A 90 -1.46 -10.00 -3.50
C ALA A 90 -1.68 -10.62 -2.12
N ILE A 91 -2.85 -10.45 -1.51
CA ILE A 91 -3.18 -11.06 -0.21
C ILE A 91 -3.00 -12.58 -0.25
N LYS A 92 -3.52 -13.22 -1.30
CA LYS A 92 -3.42 -14.68 -1.46
C LYS A 92 -1.98 -15.18 -1.54
N ASN A 93 -1.10 -14.44 -2.22
CA ASN A 93 0.27 -14.84 -2.52
C ASN A 93 1.32 -14.23 -1.56
N ALA A 94 0.94 -13.31 -0.68
CA ALA A 94 1.83 -12.67 0.28
C ALA A 94 2.50 -13.67 1.22
N ILE A 95 3.80 -13.51 1.45
CA ILE A 95 4.59 -14.35 2.38
C ILE A 95 5.26 -13.55 3.50
N GLY A 96 5.12 -12.22 3.50
CA GLY A 96 5.54 -11.38 4.62
C GLY A 96 4.68 -11.61 5.86
N ASN A 97 5.23 -11.34 7.03
CA ASN A 97 4.51 -11.50 8.30
C ASN A 97 3.31 -10.56 8.39
N TYR A 98 3.45 -9.36 7.83
CA TYR A 98 2.43 -8.32 7.80
C TYR A 98 2.08 -7.95 6.36
N PHE A 99 0.92 -7.35 6.18
CA PHE A 99 0.42 -6.89 4.89
C PHE A 99 0.05 -5.41 4.94
N MET A 100 0.43 -4.67 3.91
CA MET A 100 0.16 -3.25 3.74
C MET A 100 -0.33 -2.93 2.34
N PHE A 101 -0.98 -1.79 2.22
CA PHE A 101 -1.51 -1.27 0.96
C PHE A 101 -0.89 0.11 0.69
N ALA A 102 -0.58 0.38 -0.58
CA ALA A 102 -0.22 1.73 -1.02
C ALA A 102 -0.80 2.02 -2.40
N ALA A 103 -1.08 3.28 -2.67
CA ALA A 103 -1.51 3.71 -4.00
C ALA A 103 -0.29 4.16 -4.82
N ASN A 104 -0.32 3.90 -6.13
CA ASN A 104 0.80 4.23 -7.01
C ASN A 104 1.01 5.73 -7.22
N ASP A 105 0.08 6.58 -6.78
CA ASP A 105 0.13 8.03 -6.92
C ASP A 105 0.37 8.79 -5.59
N ASP A 106 0.53 8.06 -4.50
CA ASP A 106 0.81 8.63 -3.18
C ASP A 106 2.33 8.76 -2.90
N ILE A 107 2.67 9.22 -1.71
CA ILE A 107 4.05 9.34 -1.23
C ILE A 107 4.16 8.68 0.13
N ILE A 108 5.24 7.92 0.35
CA ILE A 108 5.64 7.42 1.66
C ILE A 108 6.98 8.03 2.05
N LYS A 109 7.14 8.38 3.33
CA LYS A 109 8.42 8.88 3.87
C LYS A 109 9.42 7.74 4.03
N ALA A 110 10.69 8.06 4.09
CA ALA A 110 11.77 7.07 4.19
C ALA A 110 11.65 6.13 5.42
N ASP A 111 11.09 6.61 6.51
CA ASP A 111 10.88 5.85 7.74
C ASP A 111 9.48 5.19 7.86
N HIS A 112 8.72 5.16 6.77
CA HIS A 112 7.32 4.69 6.78
C HIS A 112 7.20 3.22 7.21
N LEU A 113 7.95 2.33 6.56
CA LEU A 113 7.88 0.90 6.86
C LEU A 113 8.43 0.59 8.25
N GLU A 114 9.54 1.21 8.63
CA GLU A 114 10.11 1.07 9.96
C GLU A 114 9.11 1.50 11.04
N PHE A 115 8.48 2.66 10.85
CA PHE A 115 7.49 3.18 11.78
C PHE A 115 6.28 2.24 11.92
N TYR A 116 5.70 1.78 10.80
CA TYR A 116 4.54 0.91 10.84
C TYR A 116 4.86 -0.44 11.50
N LEU A 117 6.01 -1.02 11.17
CA LEU A 117 6.43 -2.28 11.76
C LEU A 117 6.73 -2.13 13.26
N SER A 118 7.34 -1.03 13.69
CA SER A 118 7.64 -0.80 15.11
C SER A 118 6.42 -0.78 16.02
N GLU A 119 5.25 -0.43 15.47
CA GLU A 119 4.00 -0.32 16.21
C GLU A 119 3.25 -1.66 16.35
N ILE A 120 3.57 -2.65 15.51
CA ILE A 120 2.88 -3.95 15.48
C ILE A 120 3.78 -5.13 15.82
N GLU A 121 5.07 -5.10 15.47
CA GLU A 121 6.01 -6.19 15.78
C GLU A 121 6.18 -6.37 17.29
N ASN A 122 6.25 -7.63 17.72
CA ASN A 122 6.38 -8.01 19.12
C ASN A 122 5.21 -7.56 20.02
N THR A 123 4.06 -7.28 19.42
CA THR A 123 2.80 -6.98 20.11
C THR A 123 1.78 -8.09 19.89
N ASP A 124 0.69 -8.07 20.62
CA ASP A 124 -0.44 -8.98 20.39
C ASP A 124 -1.53 -8.39 19.47
N TYR A 125 -1.30 -7.18 18.92
CA TYR A 125 -2.21 -6.58 17.95
C TYR A 125 -2.19 -7.33 16.63
N ASP A 126 -3.35 -7.40 16.00
CA ASP A 126 -3.54 -8.01 14.68
C ASP A 126 -3.57 -6.97 13.57
N MET A 127 -3.97 -5.74 13.89
CA MET A 127 -3.99 -4.60 13.00
C MET A 127 -3.62 -3.32 13.75
N VAL A 128 -2.85 -2.44 13.11
CA VAL A 128 -2.59 -1.08 13.61
C VAL A 128 -3.02 -0.07 12.55
N CYS A 129 -3.69 0.99 13.00
CA CYS A 129 -4.19 2.07 12.17
C CYS A 129 -3.38 3.36 12.41
N TYR A 130 -3.12 4.14 11.36
CA TYR A 130 -2.24 5.31 11.39
C TYR A 130 -2.89 6.54 10.79
N SER A 131 -2.47 7.71 11.24
CA SER A 131 -2.83 8.98 10.62
C SER A 131 -2.10 9.17 9.29
N SER A 132 -2.79 9.74 8.32
CA SER A 132 -2.22 10.15 7.03
C SER A 132 -2.34 11.66 6.81
N LEU A 133 -1.51 12.19 5.91
CA LEU A 133 -1.58 13.58 5.48
C LEU A 133 -2.32 13.67 4.15
N ILE A 134 -3.42 14.41 4.11
CA ILE A 134 -4.22 14.59 2.90
C ILE A 134 -3.81 15.89 2.23
N ARG A 135 -2.90 15.80 1.26
CA ARG A 135 -2.34 16.96 0.55
C ARG A 135 -3.39 17.81 -0.17
N PRO A 136 -4.33 17.22 -0.93
CA PRO A 136 -5.37 18.01 -1.60
C PRO A 136 -6.32 18.76 -0.68
N TRP A 137 -6.33 18.45 0.61
CA TRP A 137 -7.16 19.11 1.62
C TRP A 137 -6.32 20.05 2.50
N ASN A 138 -5.48 20.88 1.89
CA ASN A 138 -4.60 21.82 2.56
C ASN A 138 -3.73 21.18 3.65
N ASP A 139 -3.15 20.02 3.33
CA ASP A 139 -2.31 19.26 4.23
C ASP A 139 -3.02 18.88 5.55
N SER A 140 -4.31 18.57 5.46
CA SER A 140 -5.06 18.13 6.65
C SER A 140 -4.63 16.73 7.10
N ILE A 141 -4.58 16.54 8.40
CA ILE A 141 -4.32 15.23 8.99
C ILE A 141 -5.64 14.46 9.08
N ARG A 142 -5.68 13.28 8.46
CA ARG A 142 -6.75 12.31 8.68
C ARG A 142 -6.35 11.40 9.83
N VAL A 143 -7.07 11.51 10.94
CA VAL A 143 -6.99 10.59 12.06
C VAL A 143 -7.91 9.41 11.78
N PRO A 144 -7.44 8.15 11.91
CA PRO A 144 -8.28 6.99 11.63
C PRO A 144 -9.51 6.93 12.54
N GLU A 145 -10.66 6.77 11.92
CA GLU A 145 -11.91 6.44 12.59
C GLU A 145 -12.43 5.11 12.04
N LEU A 146 -12.70 4.14 12.90
CA LEU A 146 -13.15 2.80 12.49
C LEU A 146 -14.60 2.83 11.99
N ARG A 147 -14.80 3.50 10.87
CA ARG A 147 -16.08 3.60 10.13
C ARG A 147 -15.82 3.85 8.65
N MET A 148 -16.83 3.60 7.83
CA MET A 148 -16.78 3.93 6.40
C MET A 148 -16.38 5.39 6.19
N THR A 149 -15.48 5.66 5.26
CA THR A 149 -14.85 6.95 4.94
C THR A 149 -13.95 7.56 6.02
N GLY A 150 -13.87 6.95 7.20
CA GLY A 150 -13.01 7.41 8.30
C GLY A 150 -11.60 6.86 8.27
N ILE A 151 -11.36 5.81 7.45
CA ILE A 151 -10.07 5.14 7.29
C ILE A 151 -10.01 4.51 5.90
N GLY A 152 -8.82 4.39 5.33
CA GLY A 152 -8.57 3.68 4.08
C GLY A 152 -7.51 2.60 4.23
N HIS A 153 -7.33 1.79 3.20
CA HIS A 153 -6.34 0.70 3.19
C HIS A 153 -4.91 1.16 3.52
N SER A 154 -4.50 2.28 2.96
CA SER A 154 -3.14 2.80 3.13
C SER A 154 -2.79 3.27 4.55
N GLU A 155 -3.79 3.28 5.42
CA GLU A 155 -3.66 3.69 6.82
C GLU A 155 -3.62 2.52 7.79
N ILE A 156 -3.45 1.30 7.29
CA ILE A 156 -3.36 0.10 8.13
C ILE A 156 -2.14 -0.76 7.80
N ILE A 157 -1.67 -1.46 8.83
CA ILE A 157 -0.86 -2.67 8.71
C ILE A 157 -1.58 -3.80 9.44
N VAL A 158 -1.62 -4.98 8.85
CA VAL A 158 -2.36 -6.14 9.37
C VAL A 158 -1.51 -7.41 9.29
N LYS A 159 -1.70 -8.36 10.21
CA LYS A 159 -1.09 -9.69 10.09
C LYS A 159 -1.53 -10.38 8.80
N THR A 160 -0.60 -10.83 7.98
CA THR A 160 -0.87 -11.47 6.67
C THR A 160 -1.79 -12.68 6.82
N GLU A 161 -1.56 -13.53 7.81
CA GLU A 161 -2.38 -14.72 8.02
C GLU A 161 -3.84 -14.40 8.42
N LEU A 162 -4.07 -13.24 9.03
CA LEU A 162 -5.43 -12.78 9.28
C LEU A 162 -6.05 -12.20 8.00
N ALA A 163 -5.31 -11.38 7.26
CA ALA A 163 -5.77 -10.82 5.98
C ALA A 163 -6.21 -11.92 5.00
N LYS A 164 -5.47 -13.02 4.91
CA LYS A 164 -5.80 -14.18 4.05
C LYS A 164 -7.09 -14.91 4.41
N LYS A 165 -7.58 -14.74 5.63
CA LYS A 165 -8.84 -15.37 6.08
C LYS A 165 -10.06 -14.52 5.79
N MET A 166 -9.87 -13.26 5.41
CA MET A 166 -10.97 -12.35 5.11
C MET A 166 -11.62 -12.68 3.76
N PRO A 167 -12.92 -12.38 3.60
CA PRO A 167 -13.55 -12.41 2.29
C PRO A 167 -12.76 -11.58 1.28
N PRO A 168 -12.76 -11.96 -0.01
CA PRO A 168 -12.07 -11.19 -1.04
C PRO A 168 -12.69 -9.80 -1.19
N HIS A 169 -11.88 -8.83 -1.58
CA HIS A 169 -12.34 -7.52 -1.98
C HIS A 169 -13.27 -7.62 -3.19
N THR A 170 -14.23 -6.73 -3.26
CA THR A 170 -15.20 -6.63 -4.35
C THR A 170 -15.00 -5.32 -5.13
N PRO A 171 -15.55 -5.16 -6.36
CA PRO A 171 -15.39 -3.93 -7.14
C PRO A 171 -16.19 -2.74 -6.58
N GLU A 172 -16.92 -2.92 -5.51
CA GLU A 172 -17.82 -1.92 -4.93
C GLU A 172 -17.05 -0.79 -4.23
N TYR A 173 -17.64 0.41 -4.25
CA TYR A 173 -17.10 1.53 -3.48
C TYR A 173 -17.10 1.20 -1.98
N GLY A 174 -16.00 1.50 -1.29
CA GLY A 174 -15.84 1.23 0.14
C GLY A 174 -15.33 -0.18 0.43
N HIS A 175 -14.83 -0.92 -0.59
CA HIS A 175 -14.24 -2.25 -0.38
C HIS A 175 -13.08 -2.25 0.62
N ASP A 176 -12.40 -1.11 0.81
CA ASP A 176 -11.42 -0.89 1.85
C ASP A 176 -12.03 -0.94 3.25
N TRP A 177 -13.15 -0.26 3.45
CA TRP A 177 -13.89 -0.34 4.72
C TRP A 177 -14.43 -1.75 4.98
N TYR A 178 -15.04 -2.39 3.98
CA TYR A 178 -15.57 -3.75 4.16
C TYR A 178 -14.48 -4.76 4.56
N PHE A 179 -13.27 -4.61 4.04
CA PHE A 179 -12.15 -5.43 4.49
C PHE A 179 -11.81 -5.18 5.96
N ILE A 180 -11.73 -3.92 6.39
CA ILE A 180 -11.46 -3.53 7.79
C ILE A 180 -12.60 -4.01 8.70
N GLU A 181 -13.84 -3.83 8.29
CA GLU A 181 -15.03 -4.29 9.03
C GLU A 181 -15.03 -5.82 9.22
N ASN A 182 -14.62 -6.58 8.19
CA ASN A 182 -14.47 -8.03 8.30
C ASN A 182 -13.38 -8.42 9.31
N LEU A 183 -12.26 -7.70 9.35
CA LEU A 183 -11.23 -7.91 10.37
C LEU A 183 -11.78 -7.67 11.79
N LEU A 184 -12.52 -6.58 11.98
CA LEU A 184 -13.16 -6.25 13.26
C LEU A 184 -14.17 -7.33 13.68
N ASN A 185 -15.03 -7.76 12.76
CA ASN A 185 -16.02 -8.80 13.00
C ASN A 185 -15.39 -10.18 13.29
N ALA A 186 -14.19 -10.43 12.76
CA ALA A 186 -13.40 -11.62 13.08
C ALA A 186 -12.69 -11.54 14.44
N GLY A 187 -12.86 -10.43 15.18
CA GLY A 187 -12.29 -10.24 16.52
C GLY A 187 -10.82 -9.78 16.50
N ALA A 188 -10.37 -9.13 15.42
CA ALA A 188 -9.01 -8.59 15.34
C ALA A 188 -8.72 -7.65 16.50
N LYS A 189 -7.57 -7.82 17.15
CA LYS A 189 -7.06 -6.89 18.15
C LYS A 189 -6.48 -5.68 17.44
N VAL A 190 -7.16 -4.54 17.54
CA VAL A 190 -6.82 -3.31 16.82
C VAL A 190 -6.20 -2.28 17.74
N LYS A 191 -5.15 -1.62 17.27
CA LYS A 191 -4.55 -0.42 17.87
C LYS A 191 -4.71 0.75 16.91
N ILE A 192 -5.14 1.89 17.40
CA ILE A 192 -4.95 3.16 16.71
C ILE A 192 -3.64 3.75 17.25
N SER A 193 -2.68 4.02 16.37
CA SER A 193 -1.39 4.57 16.77
C SER A 193 -1.58 5.87 17.55
N SER A 194 -0.95 5.99 18.70
CA SER A 194 -0.97 7.21 19.52
C SER A 194 -0.09 8.32 18.94
N ASN A 195 0.76 7.98 17.97
CA ASN A 195 1.68 8.95 17.35
C ASN A 195 0.99 9.74 16.22
N MET A 196 -0.05 10.47 16.58
CA MET A 196 -0.92 11.23 15.66
C MET A 196 -0.20 12.34 14.89
N ASN A 197 0.98 12.74 15.34
CA ASN A 197 1.76 13.82 14.70
C ASN A 197 2.79 13.26 13.69
N LYS A 198 2.87 11.96 13.53
CA LYS A 198 3.79 11.31 12.59
C LYS A 198 3.03 10.76 11.37
N GLN A 199 2.86 11.59 10.35
CA GLN A 199 2.27 11.19 9.08
C GLN A 199 3.39 10.81 8.12
N THR A 200 3.60 9.51 7.97
CA THR A 200 4.58 8.96 7.04
C THR A 200 3.96 8.54 5.70
N TYR A 201 2.62 8.53 5.62
CA TYR A 201 1.85 8.32 4.40
C TYR A 201 1.15 9.60 3.98
N HIS A 202 1.38 10.02 2.74
CA HIS A 202 0.78 11.22 2.16
C HIS A 202 -0.14 10.84 1.01
N VAL A 203 -1.42 11.08 1.18
CA VAL A 203 -2.42 10.93 0.12
C VAL A 203 -2.31 12.13 -0.81
N MET A 204 -1.98 11.88 -2.08
CA MET A 204 -1.70 12.91 -3.07
C MET A 204 -2.88 13.20 -4.00
N SER A 205 -3.93 12.35 -3.99
CA SER A 205 -5.13 12.60 -4.75
C SER A 205 -6.38 12.17 -3.99
N VAL A 206 -7.44 12.98 -4.05
CA VAL A 206 -8.75 12.65 -3.50
C VAL A 206 -9.82 12.95 -4.54
N GLY A 207 -10.74 12.01 -4.76
CA GLY A 207 -11.84 12.19 -5.70
C GLY A 207 -11.40 12.27 -7.17
N PRO A 208 -12.24 12.87 -8.04
CA PRO A 208 -11.98 12.97 -9.47
C PRO A 208 -10.74 13.81 -9.78
N GLU A 209 -10.17 13.62 -10.97
CA GLU A 209 -8.88 14.20 -11.44
C GLU A 209 -8.64 15.69 -11.16
N LYS A 210 -9.71 16.48 -11.02
CA LYS A 210 -9.64 17.92 -10.77
C LYS A 210 -8.95 18.33 -9.46
N ASN A 211 -8.84 17.40 -8.51
CA ASN A 211 -8.25 17.66 -7.18
C ASN A 211 -6.85 17.06 -7.03
N ARG A 212 -6.16 16.81 -8.13
CA ARG A 212 -4.82 16.21 -8.11
C ARG A 212 -3.75 17.28 -7.99
N ILE A 213 -2.85 17.10 -7.06
CA ILE A 213 -1.67 17.95 -6.92
C ILE A 213 -0.49 17.23 -7.55
N ASP A 214 -0.05 17.68 -8.73
CA ASP A 214 1.13 17.13 -9.41
C ASP A 214 2.45 17.80 -8.97
N SER A 215 2.38 18.88 -8.19
CA SER A 215 3.49 19.79 -7.90
C SER A 215 4.30 19.50 -6.64
N TYR A 216 4.02 18.43 -5.90
CA TYR A 216 4.88 18.04 -4.79
C TYR A 216 5.97 17.09 -5.31
N ILE A 217 7.04 17.72 -5.83
CA ILE A 217 8.35 17.11 -5.99
C ILE A 217 9.15 17.65 -4.80
N ASP A 218 9.35 16.83 -3.79
CA ASP A 218 10.44 16.98 -2.81
C ASP A 218 10.74 15.62 -2.17
#